data_3de5793978efa4391ed43ca20c6189ee
#
_entry.id   3de5793978efa4391ed43ca20c6189ee
#
_cell.length_a   1.000
_cell.length_b   1.000
_cell.length_c   1.000
_cell.angle_alpha   90.00
_cell.angle_beta   90.00
_cell.angle_gamma   90.00
#
_symmetry.space_group_name_H-M   'P 1'
#
loop_
_entity.id
_entity.type
_entity.pdbx_description
1 polymer ?
#
loop_
_entity_poly.entity_id
_entity_poly.type
_entity_poly.pdbx_seq_one_letter_code
_entity_poly.pdbx_strand_id
1 'polypeptide(L)'
;MTQYGFYFDSSRCTGCKTCELVCKDYHDLGPDILFRRIYDFEGGSWEKTSEGAWEKTAFNYHLAISCNHCDNPACVENCPTGAMQKDAETGLVNSNPEVCIGCGTCQKSCPYDAPR
;
A
#
# COMPACT_ATOMS: atom_id res chain seq x y z
N MET A 1 18.83 12.84 10.46
CA MET A 1 18.13 11.95 9.50
C MET A 1 16.71 12.46 9.29
N THR A 2 16.29 12.57 8.07
CA THR A 2 14.92 12.90 7.71
C THR A 2 14.20 11.61 7.29
N GLN A 3 12.98 11.40 7.77
CA GLN A 3 12.14 10.29 7.34
C GLN A 3 10.97 10.86 6.56
N TYR A 4 10.90 10.57 5.27
CA TYR A 4 9.77 10.92 4.43
C TYR A 4 8.64 9.91 4.57
N GLY A 5 7.43 10.36 4.40
CA GLY A 5 6.24 9.51 4.46
C GLY A 5 5.07 10.10 3.69
N PHE A 6 4.01 9.31 3.54
CA PHE A 6 2.74 9.74 2.95
C PHE A 6 1.71 9.96 4.04
N TYR A 7 0.97 11.05 3.92
CA TYR A 7 -0.24 11.27 4.71
C TYR A 7 -1.46 10.87 3.88
N PHE A 8 -2.33 10.08 4.48
CA PHE A 8 -3.59 9.65 3.88
C PHE A 8 -4.73 9.85 4.87
N ASP A 9 -5.80 10.50 4.43
CA ASP A 9 -7.01 10.71 5.21
C ASP A 9 -8.17 9.91 4.61
N SER A 10 -8.50 8.79 5.23
CA SER A 10 -9.58 7.90 4.78
C SER A 10 -10.97 8.55 4.87
N SER A 11 -11.15 9.56 5.72
CA SER A 11 -12.43 10.27 5.84
C SER A 11 -12.76 11.13 4.61
N ARG A 12 -11.73 11.47 3.83
CA ARG A 12 -11.86 12.29 2.61
C ARG A 12 -11.71 11.50 1.33
N CYS A 13 -11.28 10.25 1.41
CA CYS A 13 -11.05 9.42 0.23
C CYS A 13 -12.39 8.95 -0.36
N THR A 14 -12.55 9.16 -1.66
CA THR A 14 -13.73 8.73 -2.43
C THR A 14 -13.53 7.42 -3.19
N GLY A 15 -12.33 6.83 -3.11
CA GLY A 15 -11.99 5.60 -3.83
C GLY A 15 -11.82 5.79 -5.35
N CYS A 16 -11.55 7.01 -5.81
CA CYS A 16 -11.45 7.31 -7.25
C CYS A 16 -10.24 6.66 -7.95
N LYS A 17 -9.27 6.13 -7.17
CA LYS A 17 -8.05 5.46 -7.65
C LYS A 17 -7.11 6.33 -8.51
N THR A 18 -7.28 7.64 -8.50
CA THR A 18 -6.40 8.56 -9.23
C THR A 18 -4.96 8.46 -8.75
N CYS A 19 -4.71 8.36 -7.45
CA CYS A 19 -3.37 8.21 -6.88
C CYS A 19 -2.71 6.88 -7.29
N GLU A 20 -3.49 5.82 -7.43
CA GLU A 20 -3.05 4.51 -7.92
C GLU A 20 -2.63 4.61 -9.40
N LEU A 21 -3.46 5.21 -10.24
CA LEU A 21 -3.22 5.38 -11.67
C LEU A 21 -2.01 6.30 -11.94
N VAL A 22 -1.93 7.44 -11.25
CA VAL A 22 -0.81 8.38 -11.40
C VAL A 22 0.53 7.74 -11.02
N CYS A 23 0.55 6.96 -9.94
CA CYS A 23 1.76 6.23 -9.53
C CYS A 23 2.18 5.21 -10.58
N LYS A 24 1.23 4.51 -11.17
CA LYS A 24 1.44 3.55 -12.24
C LYS A 24 2.02 4.20 -13.49
N ASP A 25 1.45 5.31 -13.94
CA ASP A 25 1.91 6.05 -15.11
C ASP A 25 3.29 6.66 -14.88
N TYR A 26 3.52 7.24 -13.72
CA TYR A 26 4.81 7.85 -13.36
C TYR A 26 5.96 6.85 -13.40
N HIS A 27 5.73 5.62 -12.98
CA HIS A 27 6.73 4.55 -12.94
C HIS A 27 6.73 3.65 -14.17
N ASP A 28 5.90 3.93 -15.17
CA ASP A 28 5.75 3.12 -16.39
C ASP A 28 5.54 1.64 -16.09
N LEU A 29 4.61 1.35 -15.18
CA LEU A 29 4.33 -0.01 -14.73
C LEU A 29 3.38 -0.73 -15.68
N GLY A 30 3.63 -2.03 -15.88
CA GLY A 30 2.72 -2.90 -16.61
C GLY A 30 1.37 -3.08 -15.90
N PRO A 31 0.37 -3.67 -16.58
CA PRO A 31 -1.01 -3.76 -16.06
C PRO A 31 -1.12 -4.51 -14.73
N ASP A 32 -0.22 -5.45 -14.47
CA ASP A 32 -0.29 -6.32 -13.28
C ASP A 32 0.47 -5.78 -12.06
N ILE A 33 1.16 -4.64 -12.20
CA ILE A 33 2.00 -4.09 -11.15
C ILE A 33 1.43 -2.77 -10.63
N LEU A 34 1.23 -2.70 -9.31
CA LEU A 34 0.77 -1.52 -8.60
C LEU A 34 1.66 -1.29 -7.37
N PHE A 35 2.35 -0.16 -7.32
CA PHE A 35 3.11 0.23 -6.12
C PHE A 35 2.21 0.84 -5.06
N ARG A 36 1.20 1.62 -5.48
CA ARG A 36 0.17 2.15 -4.61
C ARG A 36 -1.16 1.53 -4.94
N ARG A 37 -1.89 1.10 -3.91
CA ARG A 37 -3.15 0.38 -4.07
C ARG A 37 -4.22 0.97 -3.17
N ILE A 38 -5.44 1.06 -3.71
CA ILE A 38 -6.63 1.44 -2.95
C ILE A 38 -7.42 0.17 -2.65
N TYR A 39 -7.61 -0.10 -1.35
CA TYR A 39 -8.47 -1.16 -0.87
C TYR A 39 -9.83 -0.58 -0.49
N ASP A 40 -10.88 -1.24 -0.92
CA ASP A 40 -12.25 -0.90 -0.63
C ASP A 40 -12.77 -1.82 0.48
N PHE A 41 -13.29 -1.22 1.56
CA PHE A 41 -13.90 -1.94 2.66
C PHE A 41 -15.37 -1.57 2.73
N GLU A 42 -16.21 -2.56 2.62
CA GLU A 42 -17.66 -2.39 2.66
C GLU A 42 -18.31 -3.45 3.52
N GLY A 43 -19.46 -3.13 4.07
CA GLY A 43 -20.22 -4.07 4.89
C GLY A 43 -21.54 -3.46 5.34
N GLY A 44 -22.20 -4.18 6.24
CA GLY A 44 -23.50 -3.82 6.77
C GLY A 44 -24.65 -4.59 6.13
N SER A 45 -25.88 -4.27 6.54
CA SER A 45 -27.09 -4.96 6.13
C SER A 45 -28.29 -4.03 6.18
N TRP A 46 -29.43 -4.54 5.77
CA TRP A 46 -30.72 -3.93 6.01
C TRP A 46 -31.33 -4.54 7.26
N GLU A 47 -31.75 -3.72 8.18
CA GLU A 47 -32.39 -4.12 9.44
C GLU A 47 -33.82 -3.59 9.50
N LYS A 48 -34.75 -4.44 9.96
CA LYS A 48 -36.14 -4.03 10.13
C LYS A 48 -36.31 -3.39 11.50
N THR A 49 -36.82 -2.17 11.52
CA THR A 49 -37.15 -1.47 12.77
C THR A 49 -38.40 -2.03 13.43
N SER A 50 -38.60 -1.69 14.71
CA SER A 50 -39.82 -2.06 15.47
C SER A 50 -41.10 -1.48 14.86
N GLU A 51 -40.99 -0.40 14.09
CA GLU A 51 -42.11 0.27 13.41
C GLU A 51 -42.40 -0.32 12.02
N GLY A 52 -41.63 -1.33 11.60
CA GLY A 52 -41.82 -1.98 10.31
C GLY A 52 -41.10 -1.33 9.14
N ALA A 53 -40.32 -0.26 9.39
CA ALA A 53 -39.46 0.35 8.40
C ALA A 53 -38.14 -0.42 8.27
N TRP A 54 -37.38 -0.14 7.20
CA TRP A 54 -36.07 -0.71 6.99
C TRP A 54 -35.01 0.35 7.14
N GLU A 55 -33.99 0.06 7.93
CA GLU A 55 -32.79 0.88 8.09
C GLU A 55 -31.58 0.22 7.44
N LYS A 56 -30.73 1.04 6.83
CA LYS A 56 -29.51 0.62 6.19
C LYS A 56 -28.34 0.89 7.13
N THR A 57 -27.61 -0.15 7.51
CA THR A 57 -26.37 -0.07 8.31
C THR A 57 -25.10 -0.11 7.46
N ALA A 58 -25.24 -0.04 6.15
CA ALA A 58 -24.11 -0.15 5.23
C ALA A 58 -23.05 0.94 5.45
N PHE A 59 -21.80 0.52 5.39
CA PHE A 59 -20.63 1.42 5.40
C PHE A 59 -19.71 1.08 4.23
N ASN A 60 -18.98 2.08 3.79
CA ASN A 60 -17.93 1.94 2.79
C ASN A 60 -16.84 2.96 3.09
N TYR A 61 -15.59 2.50 3.12
CA TYR A 61 -14.42 3.36 3.21
C TYR A 61 -13.27 2.78 2.42
N HIS A 62 -12.28 3.61 2.14
CA HIS A 62 -11.15 3.27 1.31
C HIS A 62 -9.85 3.47 2.07
N LEU A 63 -8.87 2.62 1.79
CA LEU A 63 -7.54 2.70 2.37
C LEU A 63 -6.48 2.65 1.27
N ALA A 64 -5.64 3.68 1.20
CA ALA A 64 -4.51 3.71 0.30
C ALA A 64 -3.26 3.12 0.97
N ILE A 65 -2.67 2.11 0.36
CA ILE A 65 -1.46 1.45 0.85
C ILE A 65 -0.37 1.52 -0.22
N SER A 66 0.82 1.90 0.22
CA SER A 66 2.07 1.80 -0.53
C SER A 66 3.19 1.40 0.43
N CYS A 67 4.44 1.42 -0.01
CA CYS A 67 5.57 1.17 0.89
C CYS A 67 5.57 2.18 2.04
N ASN A 68 5.69 1.68 3.27
CA ASN A 68 5.74 2.53 4.47
C ASN A 68 7.16 2.96 4.85
N HIS A 69 8.17 2.57 4.08
CA HIS A 69 9.59 2.87 4.36
C HIS A 69 9.94 2.64 5.83
N CYS A 70 9.65 1.44 6.33
CA CYS A 70 9.71 1.06 7.75
C CYS A 70 11.02 1.46 8.42
N ASP A 71 10.97 1.78 9.70
CA ASP A 71 12.17 2.05 10.49
C ASP A 71 13.08 0.83 10.58
N ASN A 72 12.48 -0.35 10.74
CA ASN A 72 13.18 -1.63 10.74
C ASN A 72 12.63 -2.51 9.61
N PRO A 73 13.12 -2.33 8.37
CA PRO A 73 12.52 -2.94 7.19
C PRO A 73 12.91 -4.42 7.04
N ALA A 74 11.98 -5.33 7.30
CA ALA A 74 12.17 -6.77 7.11
C ALA A 74 12.58 -7.15 5.68
N CYS A 75 12.14 -6.40 4.69
CA CYS A 75 12.52 -6.61 3.29
C CYS A 75 14.02 -6.36 3.04
N VAL A 76 14.62 -5.40 3.75
CA VAL A 76 16.06 -5.14 3.67
C VAL A 76 16.84 -6.22 4.40
N GLU A 77 16.39 -6.57 5.60
CA GLU A 77 17.03 -7.59 6.44
C GLU A 77 17.08 -8.97 5.78
N ASN A 78 16.01 -9.34 5.09
CA ASN A 78 15.87 -10.66 4.45
C ASN A 78 16.33 -10.70 3.00
N CYS A 79 16.86 -9.61 2.43
CA CYS A 79 17.32 -9.61 1.05
C CYS A 79 18.67 -10.36 0.93
N PRO A 80 18.73 -11.49 0.17
CA PRO A 80 19.93 -12.32 0.11
C PRO A 80 21.10 -11.65 -0.63
N THR A 81 20.82 -10.71 -1.53
CA THR A 81 21.85 -10.01 -2.32
C THR A 81 22.15 -8.60 -1.84
N GLY A 82 21.41 -8.11 -0.83
CA GLY A 82 21.51 -6.71 -0.40
C GLY A 82 20.96 -5.71 -1.41
N ALA A 83 20.14 -6.16 -2.35
CA ALA A 83 19.48 -5.28 -3.34
C ALA A 83 18.50 -4.30 -2.70
N MET A 84 17.78 -4.75 -1.66
CA MET A 84 16.92 -3.86 -0.87
C MET A 84 17.76 -3.06 0.12
N GLN A 85 17.63 -1.75 0.08
CA GLN A 85 18.43 -0.84 0.89
C GLN A 85 17.57 0.26 1.50
N LYS A 86 17.91 0.67 2.70
CA LYS A 86 17.33 1.86 3.34
C LYS A 86 18.36 2.99 3.30
N ASP A 87 17.94 4.11 2.71
CA ASP A 87 18.76 5.32 2.68
C ASP A 87 18.79 5.96 4.08
N ALA A 88 19.99 6.16 4.60
CA ALA A 88 20.19 6.73 5.94
C ALA A 88 19.85 8.24 6.02
N GLU A 89 19.88 8.96 4.91
CA GLU A 89 19.60 10.40 4.90
C GLU A 89 18.11 10.71 4.76
N THR A 90 17.40 9.95 3.91
CA THR A 90 15.98 10.19 3.57
C THR A 90 15.03 9.22 4.25
N GLY A 91 15.53 8.10 4.77
CA GLY A 91 14.72 7.01 5.31
C GLY A 91 13.99 6.17 4.26
N LEU A 92 14.22 6.43 2.98
CA LEU A 92 13.55 5.69 1.90
C LEU A 92 14.12 4.28 1.75
N VAL A 93 13.23 3.32 1.53
CA VAL A 93 13.59 1.94 1.21
C VAL A 93 13.44 1.76 -0.30
N ASN A 94 14.53 1.42 -0.95
CA ASN A 94 14.60 1.24 -2.41
C ASN A 94 15.28 -0.08 -2.75
N SER A 95 15.05 -0.53 -3.98
CA SER A 95 15.75 -1.68 -4.54
C SER A 95 16.77 -1.26 -5.58
N ASN A 96 17.94 -1.91 -5.58
CA ASN A 96 18.92 -1.76 -6.65
C ASN A 96 18.71 -2.90 -7.66
N PRO A 97 18.23 -2.60 -8.87
CA PRO A 97 17.94 -3.61 -9.88
C PRO A 97 19.21 -4.33 -10.42
N GLU A 98 20.38 -3.71 -10.31
CA GLU A 98 21.63 -4.29 -10.84
C GLU A 98 22.06 -5.54 -10.05
N VAL A 99 21.76 -5.60 -8.76
CA VAL A 99 22.12 -6.74 -7.89
C VAL A 99 20.91 -7.60 -7.49
N CYS A 100 19.72 -7.21 -7.91
CA CYS A 100 18.49 -7.94 -7.63
C CYS A 100 18.40 -9.20 -8.50
N ILE A 101 18.14 -10.35 -7.84
CA ILE A 101 17.96 -11.65 -8.52
C ILE A 101 16.49 -12.03 -8.75
N GLY A 102 15.54 -11.18 -8.35
CA GLY A 102 14.11 -11.44 -8.52
C GLY A 102 13.54 -12.58 -7.67
N CYS A 103 14.14 -12.90 -6.54
CA CYS A 103 13.75 -14.05 -5.71
C CYS A 103 12.41 -13.88 -4.98
N GLY A 104 11.86 -12.66 -4.90
CA GLY A 104 10.59 -12.36 -4.25
C GLY A 104 10.60 -12.43 -2.71
N THR A 105 11.75 -12.61 -2.08
CA THR A 105 11.85 -12.69 -0.61
C THR A 105 11.38 -11.41 0.07
N CYS A 106 11.70 -10.24 -0.49
CA CYS A 106 11.25 -8.94 0.02
C CYS A 106 9.72 -8.82 0.02
N GLN A 107 9.06 -9.30 -1.02
CA GLN A 107 7.60 -9.32 -1.11
C GLN A 107 6.99 -10.22 -0.03
N LYS A 108 7.54 -11.42 0.15
CA LYS A 108 7.05 -12.38 1.16
C LYS A 108 7.27 -11.91 2.59
N SER A 109 8.33 -11.14 2.83
CA SER A 109 8.67 -10.59 4.15
C SER A 109 7.86 -9.35 4.50
N CYS A 110 7.23 -8.70 3.53
CA CYS A 110 6.48 -7.46 3.74
C CYS A 110 5.06 -7.75 4.21
N PRO A 111 4.64 -7.29 5.40
CA PRO A 111 3.27 -7.48 5.88
C PRO A 111 2.23 -6.70 5.07
N TYR A 112 2.66 -5.70 4.31
CA TYR A 112 1.79 -4.86 3.47
C TYR A 112 1.80 -5.27 2.00
N ASP A 113 2.58 -6.30 1.63
CA ASP A 113 2.73 -6.76 0.25
C ASP A 113 3.15 -5.62 -0.71
N ALA A 114 4.03 -4.71 -0.25
CA ALA A 114 4.40 -3.52 -0.99
C ALA A 114 5.42 -3.76 -2.11
N PRO A 115 6.52 -4.53 -1.94
CA PRO A 115 7.48 -4.79 -3.01
C PRO A 115 6.87 -5.57 -4.18
N ARG A 116 7.25 -5.15 -5.41
CA ARG A 116 6.84 -5.77 -6.68
C ARG A 116 8.02 -5.85 -7.64
#